data_7fda38aad252bea9a64f78e8daaab931
#
_entry.id   7fda38aad252bea9a64f78e8daaab931
#
_cell.length_a   1.000
_cell.length_b   1.000
_cell.length_c   1.000
_cell.angle_alpha   90.00
_cell.angle_beta   90.00
_cell.angle_gamma   90.00
#
_symmetry.space_group_name_H-M   'P 1'
#
loop_
_entity.id
_entity.type
_entity.pdbx_description
1 polymer ?
#
loop_
_entity_poly.entity_id
_entity_poly.type
_entity_poly.pdbx_seq_one_letter_code
_entity_poly.pdbx_strand_id
1 'polypeptide(L)'
;MDFASLGIRYHRKAYEFEKGFYLAHGDEGNMSKHAGITALNLAKKWAGSVVCGHSHRQGAVRHTTVLNGRYSTIWGIESGHLMDMRQAGYLKYNSADWNMGFVVMQFGKKGHQVELIPVNQDGSFTYNRRTYS
;
A
#
# COMPACT_ATOMS: atom_id res chain seq x y z
N MET A 1 14.46 -17.10 9.84
CA MET A 1 14.51 -15.77 10.49
C MET A 1 13.43 -15.75 11.56
N ASP A 2 13.79 -15.43 12.78
CA ASP A 2 12.83 -15.33 13.90
C ASP A 2 12.32 -13.88 13.99
N PHE A 3 11.11 -13.64 13.47
CA PHE A 3 10.50 -12.32 13.50
C PHE A 3 10.15 -11.86 14.93
N ALA A 4 9.86 -12.79 15.82
CA ALA A 4 9.49 -12.46 17.20
C ALA A 4 10.67 -11.84 17.96
N SER A 5 11.90 -12.33 17.76
CA SER A 5 13.11 -11.75 18.36
C SER A 5 13.40 -10.32 17.92
N LEU A 6 12.84 -9.90 16.77
CA LEU A 6 12.93 -8.54 16.24
C LEU A 6 11.75 -7.65 16.63
N GLY A 7 10.85 -8.15 17.50
CA GLY A 7 9.63 -7.44 17.87
C GLY A 7 8.60 -7.33 16.73
N ILE A 8 8.75 -8.12 15.68
CA ILE A 8 7.87 -8.12 14.50
C ILE A 8 6.80 -9.19 14.68
N ARG A 9 5.54 -8.80 14.62
CA ARG A 9 4.41 -9.73 14.57
C ARG A 9 4.15 -10.17 13.13
N TYR A 10 4.17 -11.48 12.91
CA TYR A 10 3.88 -12.08 11.62
C TYR A 10 2.42 -12.56 11.55
N HIS A 11 1.71 -12.15 10.53
CA HIS A 11 0.33 -12.57 10.25
C HIS A 11 0.29 -13.32 8.91
N ARG A 12 -0.26 -14.54 8.91
CA ARG A 12 -0.42 -15.36 7.69
C ARG A 12 -1.60 -14.94 6.82
N LYS A 13 -2.51 -14.15 7.38
CA LYS A 13 -3.74 -13.70 6.73
C LYS A 13 -3.80 -12.19 6.81
N ALA A 14 -4.68 -11.60 6.02
CA ALA A 14 -5.00 -10.18 6.15
C ALA A 14 -5.30 -9.83 7.61
N TYR A 15 -4.77 -8.72 8.04
CA TYR A 15 -4.84 -8.25 9.44
C TYR A 15 -5.51 -6.88 9.50
N GLU A 16 -6.58 -6.77 10.27
CA GLU A 16 -7.21 -5.48 10.58
C GLU A 16 -6.34 -4.74 11.60
N PHE A 17 -5.60 -3.73 11.13
CA PHE A 17 -4.67 -2.96 11.97
C PHE A 17 -5.29 -1.67 12.52
N GLU A 18 -6.36 -1.20 11.89
CA GLU A 18 -7.22 -0.10 12.31
C GLU A 18 -8.63 -0.44 11.86
N LYS A 19 -9.65 0.05 12.56
CA LYS A 19 -11.05 -0.26 12.27
C LYS A 19 -11.40 0.01 10.81
N GLY A 20 -11.76 -1.05 10.08
CA GLY A 20 -12.09 -1.01 8.66
C GLY A 20 -10.88 -0.87 7.73
N PHE A 21 -9.64 -1.03 8.24
CA PHE A 21 -8.42 -1.04 7.44
C PHE A 21 -7.64 -2.34 7.61
N TYR A 22 -7.43 -3.02 6.50
CA TYR A 22 -6.77 -4.32 6.44
C TYR A 22 -5.40 -4.19 5.78
N LEU A 23 -4.41 -4.81 6.40
CA LEU A 23 -3.09 -5.04 5.80
C LEU A 23 -3.07 -6.43 5.18
N ALA A 24 -2.72 -6.52 3.90
CA ALA A 24 -2.64 -7.76 3.14
C ALA A 24 -1.29 -7.86 2.42
N HIS A 25 -0.92 -9.06 1.98
CA HIS A 25 0.24 -9.19 1.10
C HIS A 25 -0.07 -8.58 -0.28
N GLY A 26 -1.21 -8.93 -0.87
CA GLY A 26 -1.67 -8.43 -2.17
C GLY A 26 -1.85 -9.51 -3.23
N ASP A 27 -1.46 -10.76 -2.93
CA ASP A 27 -1.67 -11.94 -3.80
C ASP A 27 -3.07 -12.56 -3.62
N GLU A 28 -3.86 -12.05 -2.66
CA GLU A 28 -5.24 -12.50 -2.42
C GLU A 28 -6.23 -12.01 -3.50
N GLY A 29 -5.78 -11.16 -4.41
CA GLY A 29 -6.59 -10.58 -5.49
C GLY A 29 -5.96 -10.69 -6.86
N ASN A 30 -6.78 -10.49 -7.89
CA ASN A 30 -6.28 -10.40 -9.26
C ASN A 30 -5.49 -9.11 -9.45
N MET A 31 -4.24 -9.22 -9.91
CA MET A 31 -3.38 -8.08 -10.14
C MET A 31 -3.90 -7.21 -11.29
N SER A 32 -4.13 -5.94 -11.02
CA SER A 32 -4.47 -4.93 -12.03
C SER A 32 -3.20 -4.36 -12.67
N LYS A 33 -3.31 -3.84 -13.89
CA LYS A 33 -2.24 -3.06 -14.54
C LYS A 33 -2.10 -1.65 -13.97
N HIS A 34 -3.11 -1.15 -13.25
CA HIS A 34 -3.13 0.22 -12.71
C HIS A 34 -2.87 0.18 -11.21
N ALA A 35 -1.94 1.02 -10.74
CA ALA A 35 -1.59 1.13 -9.33
C ALA A 35 -2.79 1.53 -8.46
N GLY A 36 -2.90 0.92 -7.29
CA GLY A 36 -4.01 1.11 -6.36
C GLY A 36 -5.29 0.30 -6.69
N ILE A 37 -5.44 -0.20 -7.91
CA ILE A 37 -6.68 -0.90 -8.32
C ILE A 37 -6.73 -2.33 -7.79
N THR A 38 -5.60 -3.04 -7.68
CA THR A 38 -5.58 -4.37 -7.05
C THR A 38 -6.09 -4.28 -5.62
N ALA A 39 -5.53 -3.34 -4.85
CA ALA A 39 -5.95 -3.08 -3.47
C ALA A 39 -7.41 -2.60 -3.38
N LEU A 40 -7.87 -1.75 -4.32
CA LEU A 40 -9.26 -1.29 -4.35
C LEU A 40 -10.25 -2.43 -4.62
N ASN A 41 -9.91 -3.37 -5.51
CA ASN A 41 -10.74 -4.53 -5.78
C ASN A 41 -10.87 -5.43 -4.54
N LEU A 42 -9.77 -5.64 -3.81
CA LEU A 42 -9.81 -6.31 -2.51
C LEU A 42 -10.65 -5.54 -1.49
N ALA A 43 -10.48 -4.23 -1.41
CA ALA A 43 -11.24 -3.36 -0.51
C ALA A 43 -12.76 -3.46 -0.75
N LYS A 44 -13.17 -3.48 -2.01
CA LYS A 44 -14.58 -3.70 -2.37
C LYS A 44 -15.09 -5.10 -1.97
N LYS A 45 -14.26 -6.13 -2.20
CA LYS A 45 -14.59 -7.52 -1.83
C LYS A 45 -14.72 -7.72 -0.33
N TRP A 46 -13.91 -7.03 0.47
CA TRP A 46 -13.89 -7.17 1.92
C TRP A 46 -14.73 -6.11 2.65
N ALA A 47 -15.36 -5.20 1.91
CA ALA A 47 -16.14 -4.09 2.44
C ALA A 47 -15.36 -3.21 3.44
N GLY A 48 -14.06 -3.01 3.18
CA GLY A 48 -13.16 -2.21 4.02
C GLY A 48 -11.94 -1.76 3.24
N SER A 49 -11.21 -0.80 3.74
CA SER A 49 -9.98 -0.30 3.11
C SER A 49 -8.87 -1.33 3.16
N VAL A 50 -8.05 -1.43 2.11
CA VAL A 50 -6.94 -2.38 2.02
C VAL A 50 -5.65 -1.66 1.70
N VAL A 51 -4.60 -1.99 2.46
CA VAL A 51 -3.21 -1.64 2.17
C VAL A 51 -2.48 -2.92 1.82
N CYS A 52 -1.78 -2.94 0.69
CA CYS A 52 -0.99 -4.10 0.30
C CYS A 52 0.31 -3.72 -0.41
N GLY A 53 1.20 -4.71 -0.52
CA GLY A 53 2.43 -4.69 -1.31
C GLY A 53 2.29 -5.53 -2.58
N HIS A 54 3.15 -6.53 -2.75
CA HIS A 54 3.19 -7.55 -3.79
C HIS A 54 3.35 -7.02 -5.24
N SER A 55 2.50 -6.09 -5.66
CA SER A 55 2.54 -5.51 -7.02
C SER A 55 3.78 -4.66 -7.28
N HIS A 56 4.52 -4.26 -6.25
CA HIS A 56 5.64 -3.33 -6.28
C HIS A 56 5.29 -1.94 -6.87
N ARG A 57 4.02 -1.67 -7.11
CA ARG A 57 3.53 -0.37 -7.57
C ARG A 57 3.08 0.49 -6.40
N GLN A 58 3.15 1.79 -6.57
CA GLN A 58 2.65 2.73 -5.56
C GLN A 58 1.43 3.46 -6.10
N GLY A 59 0.33 3.39 -5.37
CA GLY A 59 -0.91 4.07 -5.73
C GLY A 59 -1.94 4.00 -4.62
N ALA A 60 -2.76 5.06 -4.52
CA ALA A 60 -3.88 5.11 -3.59
C ALA A 60 -5.13 5.57 -4.32
N VAL A 61 -6.18 4.79 -4.23
CA VAL A 61 -7.47 5.08 -4.87
C VAL A 61 -8.56 5.09 -3.81
N ARG A 62 -9.31 6.17 -3.77
CA ARG A 62 -10.46 6.34 -2.88
C ARG A 62 -11.75 6.03 -3.65
N HIS A 63 -12.61 5.22 -3.06
CA HIS A 63 -13.93 4.93 -3.58
C HIS A 63 -15.01 5.31 -2.56
N THR A 64 -15.87 6.22 -2.96
CA THR A 64 -16.97 6.68 -2.12
C THR A 64 -18.30 6.24 -2.72
N THR A 65 -19.12 5.58 -1.93
CA THR A 65 -20.52 5.28 -2.25
C THR A 65 -21.45 6.17 -1.43
N VAL A 66 -22.54 6.57 -2.04
CA VAL A 66 -23.62 7.30 -1.37
C VAL A 66 -24.90 6.48 -1.50
N LEU A 67 -25.44 6.04 -0.39
CA LEU A 67 -26.69 5.29 -0.37
C LEU A 67 -27.60 5.87 0.71
N ASN A 68 -28.81 6.29 0.32
CA ASN A 68 -29.81 6.88 1.23
C ASN A 68 -29.23 8.03 2.07
N GLY A 69 -28.43 8.92 1.45
CA GLY A 69 -27.78 10.05 2.12
C GLY A 69 -26.60 9.68 3.03
N ARG A 70 -26.24 8.40 3.12
CA ARG A 70 -25.07 7.93 3.89
C ARG A 70 -23.88 7.78 2.97
N TYR A 71 -22.75 8.36 3.38
CA TYR A 71 -21.47 8.27 2.68
C TYR A 71 -20.64 7.13 3.29
N SER A 72 -20.12 6.27 2.43
CA SER A 72 -19.15 5.25 2.81
C SER A 72 -17.94 5.37 1.90
N THR A 73 -16.76 5.54 2.48
CA THR A 73 -15.50 5.67 1.73
C THR A 73 -14.55 4.56 2.13
N ILE A 74 -14.02 3.86 1.13
CA ILE A 74 -12.97 2.87 1.29
C ILE A 74 -11.76 3.25 0.44
N TRP A 75 -10.59 2.77 0.82
CA TRP A 75 -9.33 2.98 0.14
C TRP A 75 -8.74 1.68 -0.37
N GLY A 76 -8.20 1.70 -1.58
CA GLY A 76 -7.26 0.71 -2.08
C GLY A 76 -5.88 1.35 -2.18
N ILE A 77 -4.90 0.79 -1.46
CA ILE A 77 -3.57 1.38 -1.32
C ILE A 77 -2.52 0.30 -1.63
N GLU A 78 -1.72 0.53 -2.65
CA GLU A 78 -0.51 -0.24 -2.96
C GLU A 78 0.70 0.57 -2.52
N SER A 79 1.53 0.01 -1.64
CA SER A 79 2.58 0.78 -0.92
C SER A 79 3.83 1.08 -1.75
N GLY A 80 4.03 0.39 -2.87
CA GLY A 80 5.31 0.38 -3.56
C GLY A 80 6.28 -0.65 -2.97
N HIS A 81 7.57 -0.45 -3.20
CA HIS A 81 8.63 -1.31 -2.67
C HIS A 81 9.82 -0.47 -2.17
N LEU A 82 10.66 -1.08 -1.34
CA LEU A 82 11.91 -0.50 -0.86
C LEU A 82 13.14 -1.35 -1.28
N MET A 83 12.99 -2.13 -2.34
CA MET A 83 14.05 -2.98 -2.87
C MET A 83 15.04 -2.16 -3.70
N ASP A 84 16.31 -2.44 -3.58
CA ASP A 84 17.32 -1.91 -4.51
C ASP A 84 17.11 -2.55 -5.90
N MET A 85 16.65 -1.76 -6.86
CA MET A 85 16.37 -2.21 -8.23
C MET A 85 17.60 -2.76 -8.95
N ARG A 86 18.82 -2.36 -8.56
CA ARG A 86 20.07 -2.88 -9.12
C ARG A 86 20.26 -4.37 -8.82
N GLN A 87 19.60 -4.87 -7.76
CA GLN A 87 19.64 -6.28 -7.37
C GLN A 87 18.49 -7.12 -7.98
N ALA A 88 17.57 -6.49 -8.71
CA ALA A 88 16.48 -7.16 -9.40
C ALA A 88 16.94 -7.84 -10.70
N GLY A 89 17.98 -8.68 -10.64
CA GLY A 89 18.61 -9.33 -11.80
C GLY A 89 17.68 -10.22 -12.64
N TYR A 90 16.54 -10.62 -12.09
CA TYR A 90 15.51 -11.37 -12.81
C TYR A 90 14.69 -10.52 -13.80
N LEU A 91 14.82 -9.19 -13.74
CA LEU A 91 14.17 -8.26 -14.68
C LEU A 91 14.96 -8.03 -15.97
N LYS A 92 15.95 -8.84 -16.27
CA LYS A 92 16.99 -8.61 -17.33
C LYS A 92 16.46 -8.14 -18.69
N TYR A 93 15.21 -8.43 -19.04
CA TYR A 93 14.63 -8.13 -20.36
C TYR A 93 13.21 -7.56 -20.31
N ASN A 94 12.63 -7.37 -19.12
CA ASN A 94 11.29 -6.86 -18.97
C ASN A 94 11.30 -5.49 -18.32
N SER A 95 10.52 -4.56 -18.88
CA SER A 95 10.22 -3.32 -18.21
C SER A 95 9.28 -3.61 -17.03
N ALA A 96 9.60 -3.08 -15.85
CA ALA A 96 8.73 -3.11 -14.70
C ALA A 96 8.19 -1.71 -14.43
N ASP A 97 6.90 -1.60 -14.23
CA ASP A 97 6.22 -0.36 -13.81
C ASP A 97 6.17 -0.26 -12.28
N TRP A 98 7.31 -0.53 -11.64
CA TRP A 98 7.46 -0.56 -10.19
C TRP A 98 7.86 0.80 -9.65
N ASN A 99 7.43 1.09 -8.43
CA ASN A 99 7.69 2.37 -7.79
C ASN A 99 8.35 2.15 -6.42
N MET A 100 9.52 2.73 -6.23
CA MET A 100 10.11 2.81 -4.89
C MET A 100 9.33 3.82 -4.05
N GLY A 101 8.93 3.39 -2.87
CA GLY A 101 8.19 4.25 -1.97
C GLY A 101 7.51 3.50 -0.83
N PHE A 102 6.94 4.27 0.06
CA PHE A 102 6.14 3.80 1.18
C PHE A 102 4.92 4.71 1.40
N VAL A 103 4.07 4.32 2.32
CA VAL A 103 2.82 5.04 2.61
C VAL A 103 2.82 5.49 4.05
N VAL A 104 2.44 6.74 4.27
CA VAL A 104 2.12 7.27 5.58
C VAL A 104 0.61 7.44 5.69
N MET A 105 0.04 6.95 6.77
CA MET A 105 -1.39 7.07 7.06
C MET A 105 -1.60 7.76 8.39
N GLN A 106 -2.51 8.71 8.39
CA GLN A 106 -2.93 9.42 9.59
C GLN A 106 -4.42 9.17 9.82
N PHE A 107 -4.75 8.62 10.99
CA PHE A 107 -6.13 8.30 11.37
C PHE A 107 -6.70 9.40 12.26
N GLY A 108 -7.68 10.14 11.75
CA GLY A 108 -8.37 11.18 12.47
C GLY A 108 -9.82 10.82 12.77
N LYS A 109 -10.40 11.46 13.78
CA LYS A 109 -11.81 11.24 14.17
C LYS A 109 -12.83 11.53 13.07
N LYS A 110 -12.50 12.46 12.14
CA LYS A 110 -13.41 12.90 11.06
C LYS A 110 -13.01 12.40 9.67
N GLY A 111 -11.89 11.68 9.56
CA GLY A 111 -11.39 11.15 8.30
C GLY A 111 -9.93 10.73 8.40
N HIS A 112 -9.45 10.08 7.37
CA HIS A 112 -8.10 9.54 7.28
C HIS A 112 -7.36 10.21 6.14
N GLN A 113 -6.08 10.46 6.34
CA GLN A 113 -5.18 10.98 5.32
C GLN A 113 -4.23 9.86 4.89
N VAL A 114 -4.06 9.73 3.59
CA VAL A 114 -3.10 8.80 2.96
C VAL A 114 -2.12 9.63 2.16
N GLU A 115 -0.84 9.45 2.41
CA GLU A 115 0.24 10.14 1.73
C GLU A 115 1.20 9.10 1.15
N LEU A 116 1.39 9.15 -0.17
CA LEU A 116 2.35 8.32 -0.88
C LEU A 116 3.69 9.05 -0.86
N ILE A 117 4.72 8.40 -0.31
CA ILE A 117 6.06 8.95 -0.22
C ILE A 117 6.95 8.24 -1.25
N PRO A 118 7.26 8.88 -2.38
CA PRO A 118 8.23 8.33 -3.32
C PRO A 118 9.63 8.28 -2.72
N VAL A 119 10.37 7.23 -3.01
CA VAL A 119 11.78 7.10 -2.67
C VAL A 119 12.60 7.18 -3.96
N ASN A 120 13.64 8.01 -3.96
CA ASN A 120 14.53 8.18 -5.09
C ASN A 120 15.48 6.96 -5.25
N GLN A 121 16.11 6.84 -6.41
CA GLN A 121 17.04 5.72 -6.70
C GLN A 121 18.25 5.66 -5.76
N ASP A 122 18.64 6.80 -5.17
CA ASP A 122 19.73 6.89 -4.18
C ASP A 122 19.26 6.57 -2.74
N GLY A 123 17.96 6.24 -2.56
CA GLY A 123 17.35 5.96 -1.27
C GLY A 123 16.80 7.18 -0.55
N SER A 124 17.07 8.39 -1.07
CA SER A 124 16.55 9.61 -0.45
C SER A 124 15.04 9.78 -0.68
N PHE A 125 14.37 10.48 0.25
CA PHE A 125 12.97 10.85 0.11
C PHE A 125 12.68 12.16 0.84
N THR A 126 11.58 12.80 0.46
CA THR A 126 11.12 14.02 1.13
C THR A 126 9.80 13.76 1.87
N TYR A 127 9.78 14.09 3.15
CA TYR A 127 8.58 14.02 3.98
C TYR A 127 8.54 15.22 4.95
N ASN A 128 7.36 15.82 5.12
CA ASN A 128 7.18 17.02 5.97
C ASN A 128 8.20 18.14 5.67
N ARG A 129 8.45 18.42 4.40
CA ARG A 129 9.42 19.43 3.91
C ARG A 129 10.89 19.18 4.33
N ARG A 130 11.22 17.96 4.72
CA ARG A 130 12.58 17.55 5.04
C ARG A 130 13.00 16.43 4.09
N THR A 131 14.23 16.50 3.63
CA THR A 131 14.85 15.43 2.85
C THR A 131 15.62 14.52 3.79
N TYR A 132 15.46 13.23 3.59
CA TYR A 132 16.12 12.13 4.30
C TYR A 132 16.98 11.38 3.30
N SER A 133 18.20 11.03 3.68
CA SER A 133 19.19 10.32 2.85
C SER A 133 19.95 9.30 3.69
#